data_f285c17f0394a93f2bb460703d8ad4d7
#
_entry.id   f285c17f0394a93f2bb460703d8ad4d7
#
_cell.length_a   1.000
_cell.length_b   1.000
_cell.length_c   1.000
_cell.angle_alpha   90.00
_cell.angle_beta   90.00
_cell.angle_gamma   90.00
#
_symmetry.space_group_name_H-M   'P 1'
#
loop_
_entity.id
_entity.type
_entity.pdbx_description
1 polymer ?
#
loop_
_entity_poly.entity_id
_entity_poly.type
_entity_poly.pdbx_seq_one_letter_code
_entity_poly.pdbx_strand_id
1 'polypeptide(L)'
;MTTNEKIAALRAAAQAAGAYGVLLMTSDPHSSEYLPAYYNSLPFFSGFTGENSTLVVTLTGSALWCDGRFYVQGDRQLAGTEIECMHAGSAGVPTVEEYLTAHFAAGQTLLLDGSCVPATIANGYAAALAKSGAKLESKDIVSPLWESLTTRPSLPNTPCELLTVEQTGATAAQRIAMVRDELKKAGATALAVTGLDCVGWLTNMRARDLPCTPLAVAYALVTMDSCTLFIAPGRLNDADAKTLADNGVSLRDYPELIDTVHALPAEEVFLVDEKATNYDLYCALNEHKTVTGADPIFALKGVKNPVE
;
A
#
# COMPACT_ATOMS: atom_id res chain seq x y z
N MET A 1 27.55 -1.49 -3.99
CA MET A 1 27.33 -0.09 -3.61
C MET A 1 27.14 0.00 -2.10
N THR A 2 27.77 0.98 -1.47
CA THR A 2 27.55 1.32 -0.05
C THR A 2 26.19 2.01 0.14
N THR A 3 25.72 2.10 1.39
CA THR A 3 24.50 2.86 1.73
C THR A 3 24.62 4.32 1.27
N ASN A 4 25.74 5.00 1.55
CA ASN A 4 25.93 6.40 1.15
C ASN A 4 25.89 6.60 -0.38
N GLU A 5 26.41 5.66 -1.17
CA GLU A 5 26.29 5.69 -2.64
C GLU A 5 24.84 5.53 -3.11
N LYS A 6 24.05 4.70 -2.45
CA LYS A 6 22.63 4.53 -2.77
C LYS A 6 21.81 5.76 -2.37
N ILE A 7 22.09 6.37 -1.22
CA ILE A 7 21.45 7.63 -0.80
C ILE A 7 21.82 8.78 -1.76
N ALA A 8 23.09 8.85 -2.19
CA ALA A 8 23.49 9.82 -3.20
C ALA A 8 22.76 9.61 -4.55
N ALA A 9 22.52 8.36 -4.95
CA ALA A 9 21.73 8.04 -6.14
C ALA A 9 20.26 8.45 -6.00
N LEU A 10 19.62 8.21 -4.83
CA LEU A 10 18.26 8.71 -4.55
C LEU A 10 18.17 10.22 -4.63
N ARG A 11 19.16 10.92 -4.05
CA ARG A 11 19.25 12.39 -4.10
C ARG A 11 19.37 12.90 -5.52
N ALA A 12 20.22 12.28 -6.33
CA ALA A 12 20.39 12.63 -7.73
C ALA A 12 19.10 12.37 -8.54
N ALA A 13 18.39 11.27 -8.28
CA ALA A 13 17.12 10.96 -8.93
C ALA A 13 16.02 11.97 -8.54
N ALA A 14 15.92 12.36 -7.27
CA ALA A 14 14.99 13.40 -6.82
C ALA A 14 15.31 14.75 -7.50
N GLN A 15 16.57 15.14 -7.55
CA GLN A 15 17.00 16.38 -8.23
C GLN A 15 16.69 16.35 -9.73
N ALA A 16 16.95 15.24 -10.41
CA ALA A 16 16.64 15.06 -11.85
C ALA A 16 15.13 15.12 -12.12
N ALA A 17 14.30 14.70 -11.15
CA ALA A 17 12.84 14.84 -11.20
C ALA A 17 12.32 16.24 -10.81
N GLY A 18 13.22 17.20 -10.52
CA GLY A 18 12.87 18.56 -10.11
C GLY A 18 12.36 18.66 -8.66
N ALA A 19 12.63 17.66 -7.83
CA ALA A 19 12.21 17.61 -6.45
C ALA A 19 13.35 17.93 -5.47
N TYR A 20 12.98 18.39 -4.27
CA TYR A 20 13.91 18.63 -3.19
C TYR A 20 14.19 17.39 -2.35
N GLY A 21 13.28 16.42 -2.33
CA GLY A 21 13.47 15.19 -1.59
C GLY A 21 12.56 14.07 -2.04
N VAL A 22 12.84 12.88 -1.50
CA VAL A 22 12.05 11.66 -1.68
C VAL A 22 11.85 10.96 -0.35
N LEU A 23 10.68 10.37 -0.16
CA LEU A 23 10.30 9.60 1.02
C LEU A 23 10.04 8.15 0.65
N LEU A 24 10.60 7.24 1.45
CA LEU A 24 10.35 5.80 1.39
C LEU A 24 9.76 5.33 2.71
N MET A 25 8.85 4.39 2.66
CA MET A 25 8.29 3.73 3.85
C MET A 25 8.49 2.22 3.79
N THR A 26 8.50 1.58 4.95
CA THR A 26 8.30 0.13 5.04
C THR A 26 6.80 -0.15 4.86
N SER A 27 6.35 -0.19 3.62
CA SER A 27 4.95 -0.38 3.24
C SER A 27 4.85 -0.93 1.82
N ASP A 28 3.69 -1.48 1.50
CA ASP A 28 3.29 -1.93 0.17
C ASP A 28 1.90 -1.38 -0.19
N PRO A 29 1.39 -1.62 -1.41
CA PRO A 29 0.09 -1.11 -1.83
C PRO A 29 -1.11 -1.59 -1.02
N HIS A 30 -0.92 -2.57 -0.16
CA HIS A 30 -1.94 -3.26 0.61
C HIS A 30 -1.82 -3.02 2.12
N SER A 31 -0.85 -2.23 2.56
CA SER A 31 -0.51 -2.00 3.97
C SER A 31 -0.25 -3.33 4.72
N SER A 32 0.45 -4.25 4.06
CA SER A 32 0.76 -5.57 4.62
C SER A 32 1.71 -5.47 5.81
N GLU A 33 1.50 -6.31 6.83
CA GLU A 33 2.43 -6.43 7.97
C GLU A 33 3.79 -6.99 7.53
N TYR A 34 3.78 -8.00 6.66
CA TYR A 34 4.98 -8.62 6.07
C TYR A 34 5.02 -8.33 4.58
N LEU A 35 6.06 -7.62 4.14
CA LEU A 35 6.15 -7.17 2.76
C LEU A 35 6.72 -8.25 1.84
N PRO A 36 6.20 -8.40 0.62
CA PRO A 36 6.93 -9.06 -0.45
C PRO A 36 8.27 -8.35 -0.69
N ALA A 37 9.32 -9.12 -0.99
CA ALA A 37 10.67 -8.57 -1.23
C ALA A 37 10.71 -7.51 -2.34
N TYR A 38 9.77 -7.55 -3.28
CA TYR A 38 9.58 -6.56 -4.34
C TYR A 38 9.37 -5.13 -3.80
N TYR A 39 8.68 -4.97 -2.65
CA TYR A 39 8.38 -3.69 -2.03
C TYR A 39 9.39 -3.25 -0.96
N ASN A 40 10.41 -4.06 -0.65
CA ASN A 40 11.41 -3.77 0.38
C ASN A 40 12.48 -2.75 -0.09
N SER A 41 12.07 -1.60 -0.62
CA SER A 41 12.96 -0.55 -1.09
C SER A 41 13.75 0.10 0.04
N LEU A 42 13.11 0.38 1.19
CA LEU A 42 13.76 1.05 2.32
C LEU A 42 14.99 0.27 2.83
N PRO A 43 14.93 -1.04 3.11
CA PRO A 43 16.12 -1.82 3.48
C PRO A 43 17.20 -1.84 2.38
N PHE A 44 16.81 -1.87 1.12
CA PHE A 44 17.78 -1.82 0.03
C PHE A 44 18.58 -0.51 0.04
N PHE A 45 17.92 0.63 0.16
CA PHE A 45 18.59 1.93 0.08
C PHE A 45 19.31 2.29 1.39
N SER A 46 18.72 2.04 2.55
CA SER A 46 19.26 2.47 3.85
C SER A 46 20.19 1.45 4.52
N GLY A 47 20.05 0.15 4.20
CA GLY A 47 20.66 -0.94 4.96
C GLY A 47 19.96 -1.24 6.28
N PHE A 48 18.90 -0.49 6.65
CA PHE A 48 18.10 -0.74 7.84
C PHE A 48 17.02 -1.79 7.55
N THR A 49 16.99 -2.85 8.33
CA THR A 49 16.10 -4.01 8.13
C THR A 49 14.98 -4.13 9.16
N GLY A 50 14.75 -3.09 9.96
CA GLY A 50 13.60 -3.02 10.86
C GLY A 50 12.31 -2.72 10.09
N GLU A 51 11.19 -3.05 10.71
CA GLU A 51 9.85 -2.79 10.20
C GLU A 51 9.37 -1.38 10.60
N ASN A 52 8.23 -0.98 10.02
CA ASN A 52 7.49 0.22 10.42
C ASN A 52 8.34 1.50 10.48
N SER A 53 9.06 1.76 9.40
CA SER A 53 10.03 2.84 9.33
C SER A 53 9.79 3.76 8.13
N THR A 54 10.25 5.01 8.28
CA THR A 54 10.18 6.03 7.24
C THR A 54 11.56 6.63 7.02
N LEU A 55 12.00 6.69 5.77
CA LEU A 55 13.24 7.34 5.35
C LEU A 55 12.91 8.58 4.52
N VAL A 56 13.44 9.72 4.90
CA VAL A 56 13.38 10.97 4.11
C VAL A 56 14.79 11.29 3.63
N VAL A 57 14.96 11.46 2.33
CA VAL A 57 16.21 11.90 1.70
C VAL A 57 15.95 13.23 1.01
N THR A 58 16.62 14.29 1.47
CA THR A 58 16.60 15.62 0.86
C THR A 58 17.89 15.89 0.09
N LEU A 59 17.97 16.98 -0.65
CA LEU A 59 19.21 17.39 -1.32
C LEU A 59 20.36 17.70 -0.35
N THR A 60 20.07 17.89 0.94
CA THR A 60 21.05 18.34 1.96
C THR A 60 21.24 17.38 3.12
N GLY A 61 20.38 16.38 3.31
CA GLY A 61 20.47 15.43 4.42
C GLY A 61 19.54 14.25 4.25
N SER A 62 19.65 13.28 5.14
CA SER A 62 18.78 12.11 5.19
C SER A 62 18.53 11.67 6.63
N ALA A 63 17.29 11.27 6.94
CA ALA A 63 16.87 10.85 8.27
C ALA A 63 15.92 9.65 8.16
N LEU A 64 16.06 8.69 9.07
CA LEU A 64 15.24 7.48 9.15
C LEU A 64 14.62 7.38 10.54
N TRP A 65 13.28 7.35 10.57
CA TRP A 65 12.50 7.09 11.79
C TRP A 65 12.26 5.61 11.95
N CYS A 66 12.60 5.10 13.13
CA CYS A 66 12.24 3.73 13.53
C CYS A 66 11.55 3.77 14.91
N ASP A 67 10.68 2.81 15.19
CA ASP A 67 9.99 2.71 16.47
C ASP A 67 10.86 2.07 17.58
N GLY A 68 10.37 2.11 18.83
CA GLY A 68 11.12 1.68 20.02
C GLY A 68 11.65 0.24 19.99
N ARG A 69 11.07 -0.65 19.20
CA ARG A 69 11.54 -2.03 19.02
C ARG A 69 12.89 -2.08 18.30
N PHE A 70 13.21 -1.05 17.52
CA PHE A 70 14.32 -1.04 16.58
C PHE A 70 15.39 0.02 16.85
N TYR A 71 15.35 0.80 17.95
CA TYR A 71 16.34 1.85 18.21
C TYR A 71 17.78 1.33 18.20
N VAL A 72 18.07 0.26 18.97
CA VAL A 72 19.42 -0.32 19.04
C VAL A 72 19.85 -0.89 17.68
N GLN A 73 18.92 -1.46 16.92
CA GLN A 73 19.20 -1.96 15.59
C GLN A 73 19.47 -0.82 14.62
N GLY A 74 18.68 0.24 14.66
CA GLY A 74 18.86 1.45 13.85
C GLY A 74 20.22 2.08 14.08
N ASP A 75 20.58 2.34 15.35
CA ASP A 75 21.88 2.90 15.70
C ASP A 75 23.05 2.07 15.16
N ARG A 76 22.94 0.75 15.20
CA ARG A 76 23.99 -0.16 14.70
C ARG A 76 24.05 -0.23 13.18
N GLN A 77 22.89 -0.34 12.51
CA GLN A 77 22.85 -0.55 11.06
C GLN A 77 23.12 0.74 10.29
N LEU A 78 22.76 1.89 10.85
CA LEU A 78 23.01 3.21 10.26
C LEU A 78 24.35 3.82 10.67
N ALA A 79 25.10 3.19 11.59
CA ALA A 79 26.39 3.68 12.02
C ALA A 79 27.37 3.79 10.83
N GLY A 80 28.02 4.97 10.69
CA GLY A 80 28.94 5.26 9.59
C GLY A 80 28.28 5.58 8.24
N THR A 81 26.95 5.65 8.20
CA THR A 81 26.19 6.21 7.07
C THR A 81 25.90 7.70 7.27
N GLU A 82 25.43 8.38 6.23
CA GLU A 82 24.97 9.77 6.34
C GLU A 82 23.52 9.88 6.87
N ILE A 83 22.86 8.76 7.14
CA ILE A 83 21.45 8.72 7.57
C ILE A 83 21.40 8.96 9.08
N GLU A 84 20.70 10.01 9.51
CA GLU A 84 20.41 10.25 10.92
C GLU A 84 19.34 9.27 11.41
N CYS A 85 19.64 8.55 12.53
CA CYS A 85 18.69 7.63 13.14
C CYS A 85 17.76 8.41 14.09
N MET A 86 16.48 8.51 13.73
CA MET A 86 15.46 9.18 14.51
C MET A 86 14.69 8.15 15.35
N HIS A 87 14.84 8.20 16.66
CA HIS A 87 14.11 7.35 17.60
C HIS A 87 12.66 7.85 17.76
N ALA A 88 11.75 7.43 16.91
CA ALA A 88 10.37 7.91 16.86
C ALA A 88 9.67 7.82 18.23
N GLY A 89 9.07 8.92 18.69
CA GLY A 89 8.39 9.02 19.97
C GLY A 89 9.30 9.33 21.18
N SER A 90 10.62 9.43 20.99
CA SER A 90 11.52 9.87 22.03
C SER A 90 11.46 11.39 22.24
N ALA A 91 11.67 11.83 23.48
CA ALA A 91 11.65 13.26 23.81
C ALA A 91 12.71 14.05 23.00
N GLY A 92 12.30 15.13 22.35
CA GLY A 92 13.17 15.99 21.54
C GLY A 92 13.44 15.47 20.12
N VAL A 93 12.92 14.30 19.73
CA VAL A 93 12.98 13.79 18.36
C VAL A 93 11.75 14.28 17.60
N PRO A 94 11.89 15.03 16.50
CA PRO A 94 10.75 15.49 15.71
C PRO A 94 10.02 14.33 15.04
N THR A 95 8.72 14.46 14.86
CA THR A 95 7.96 13.58 13.96
C THR A 95 8.37 13.81 12.51
N VAL A 96 7.98 12.91 11.61
CA VAL A 96 8.22 13.10 10.16
C VAL A 96 7.58 14.41 9.69
N GLU A 97 6.35 14.71 10.12
CA GLU A 97 5.61 15.93 9.76
C GLU A 97 6.31 17.20 10.26
N GLU A 98 6.84 17.19 11.49
CA GLU A 98 7.61 18.31 12.04
C GLU A 98 8.92 18.50 11.26
N TYR A 99 9.60 17.42 10.93
CA TYR A 99 10.81 17.45 10.12
C TYR A 99 10.52 18.02 8.72
N LEU A 100 9.47 17.54 8.04
CA LEU A 100 9.06 18.04 6.73
C LEU A 100 8.77 19.56 6.78
N THR A 101 8.02 20.00 7.80
CA THR A 101 7.72 21.44 7.98
C THR A 101 8.99 22.28 8.18
N ALA A 102 9.99 21.74 8.87
CA ALA A 102 11.23 22.48 9.20
C ALA A 102 12.27 22.48 8.07
N HIS A 103 12.29 21.45 7.21
CA HIS A 103 13.36 21.26 6.22
C HIS A 103 12.92 21.52 4.79
N PHE A 104 11.62 21.77 4.52
CA PHE A 104 11.12 22.13 3.20
C PHE A 104 10.68 23.60 3.18
N ALA A 105 11.07 24.30 2.13
CA ALA A 105 10.70 25.70 1.87
C ALA A 105 9.64 25.81 0.76
N ALA A 106 9.06 27.00 0.64
CA ALA A 106 8.07 27.31 -0.38
C ALA A 106 8.56 26.97 -1.80
N GLY A 107 7.71 26.31 -2.55
CA GLY A 107 7.99 25.87 -3.93
C GLY A 107 8.79 24.56 -4.04
N GLN A 108 9.28 24.01 -2.94
CA GLN A 108 9.94 22.70 -2.95
C GLN A 108 8.93 21.54 -2.98
N THR A 109 9.34 20.42 -3.57
CA THR A 109 8.52 19.21 -3.71
C THR A 109 9.18 18.03 -2.99
N LEU A 110 8.38 17.28 -2.22
CA LEU A 110 8.70 15.95 -1.74
C LEU A 110 8.02 14.92 -2.65
N LEU A 111 8.78 13.94 -3.16
CA LEU A 111 8.24 12.80 -3.90
C LEU A 111 8.03 11.60 -2.97
N LEU A 112 7.02 10.80 -3.27
CA LEU A 112 6.82 9.46 -2.73
C LEU A 112 6.16 8.58 -3.78
N ASP A 113 6.24 7.26 -3.60
CA ASP A 113 5.40 6.30 -4.32
C ASP A 113 4.06 6.21 -3.60
N GLY A 114 3.05 6.91 -4.12
CA GLY A 114 1.72 6.96 -3.53
C GLY A 114 1.01 5.61 -3.51
N SER A 115 1.42 4.68 -4.36
CA SER A 115 0.89 3.31 -4.32
C SER A 115 1.30 2.55 -3.05
N CYS A 116 2.41 2.94 -2.41
CA CYS A 116 2.96 2.29 -1.22
C CYS A 116 2.77 3.09 0.08
N VAL A 117 1.99 4.17 0.07
CA VAL A 117 1.75 5.01 1.26
C VAL A 117 0.26 5.11 1.54
N PRO A 118 -0.23 4.77 2.75
CA PRO A 118 -1.64 4.97 3.12
C PRO A 118 -2.08 6.42 2.98
N ALA A 119 -3.31 6.64 2.53
CA ALA A 119 -3.85 7.98 2.24
C ALA A 119 -3.80 8.91 3.46
N THR A 120 -4.14 8.41 4.66
CA THR A 120 -4.04 9.21 5.90
C THR A 120 -2.64 9.72 6.16
N ILE A 121 -1.61 8.93 5.89
CA ILE A 121 -0.20 9.31 6.09
C ILE A 121 0.22 10.32 5.02
N ALA A 122 -0.05 10.05 3.75
CA ALA A 122 0.28 10.96 2.66
C ALA A 122 -0.40 12.34 2.83
N ASN A 123 -1.69 12.35 3.21
CA ASN A 123 -2.42 13.58 3.51
C ASN A 123 -1.83 14.33 4.71
N GLY A 124 -1.38 13.62 5.75
CA GLY A 124 -0.65 14.22 6.88
C GLY A 124 0.64 14.91 6.45
N TYR A 125 1.43 14.25 5.60
CA TYR A 125 2.67 14.83 5.04
C TYR A 125 2.38 16.02 4.12
N ALA A 126 1.36 15.92 3.26
CA ALA A 126 0.94 17.04 2.41
C ALA A 126 0.53 18.26 3.24
N ALA A 127 -0.24 18.05 4.31
CA ALA A 127 -0.65 19.12 5.23
C ALA A 127 0.55 19.74 5.99
N ALA A 128 1.54 18.92 6.37
CA ALA A 128 2.77 19.40 6.99
C ALA A 128 3.60 20.27 6.03
N LEU A 129 3.81 19.81 4.79
CA LEU A 129 4.52 20.54 3.75
C LEU A 129 3.83 21.85 3.38
N ALA A 130 2.50 21.87 3.33
CA ALA A 130 1.73 23.07 3.02
C ALA A 130 1.98 24.21 4.00
N LYS A 131 2.34 23.93 5.28
CA LYS A 131 2.69 24.96 6.28
C LYS A 131 3.91 25.77 5.89
N SER A 132 4.86 25.18 5.18
CA SER A 132 6.05 25.86 4.65
C SER A 132 5.90 26.34 3.18
N GLY A 133 4.74 26.11 2.57
CA GLY A 133 4.50 26.39 1.15
C GLY A 133 5.14 25.38 0.19
N ALA A 134 5.57 24.24 0.71
CA ALA A 134 6.04 23.10 -0.06
C ALA A 134 4.87 22.19 -0.46
N LYS A 135 5.12 21.21 -1.33
CA LYS A 135 4.10 20.28 -1.81
C LYS A 135 4.58 18.83 -1.80
N LEU A 136 3.61 17.93 -1.67
CA LEU A 136 3.77 16.50 -1.92
C LEU A 136 3.38 16.20 -3.38
N GLU A 137 4.11 15.27 -4.01
CA GLU A 137 3.75 14.74 -5.31
C GLU A 137 3.94 13.23 -5.30
N SER A 138 2.91 12.49 -5.74
CA SER A 138 3.04 11.05 -5.96
C SER A 138 3.78 10.81 -7.28
N LYS A 139 4.95 10.22 -7.18
CA LYS A 139 5.78 9.81 -8.32
C LYS A 139 6.81 8.79 -7.88
N ASP A 140 6.70 7.58 -8.39
CA ASP A 140 7.69 6.54 -8.15
C ASP A 140 8.98 6.82 -8.95
N ILE A 141 10.01 7.27 -8.24
CA ILE A 141 11.39 7.36 -8.75
C ILE A 141 12.30 6.28 -8.16
N VAL A 142 11.78 5.55 -7.17
CA VAL A 142 12.52 4.57 -6.36
C VAL A 142 12.66 3.25 -7.09
N SER A 143 11.57 2.73 -7.65
CA SER A 143 11.55 1.45 -8.37
C SER A 143 12.45 1.46 -9.61
N PRO A 144 12.33 2.44 -10.53
CA PRO A 144 13.22 2.51 -11.69
C PRO A 144 14.70 2.70 -11.29
N LEU A 145 14.96 3.49 -10.24
CA LEU A 145 16.33 3.64 -9.74
C LEU A 145 16.86 2.31 -9.19
N TRP A 146 16.10 1.60 -8.36
CA TRP A 146 16.52 0.31 -7.82
C TRP A 146 16.86 -0.68 -8.94
N GLU A 147 16.01 -0.80 -9.94
CA GLU A 147 16.21 -1.66 -11.13
C GLU A 147 17.46 -1.28 -11.93
N SER A 148 17.82 0.01 -11.98
CA SER A 148 19.03 0.48 -12.63
C SER A 148 20.31 0.14 -11.85
N LEU A 149 20.21 -0.03 -10.53
CA LEU A 149 21.35 -0.29 -9.65
C LEU A 149 21.63 -1.78 -9.45
N THR A 150 20.60 -2.62 -9.51
CA THR A 150 20.70 -4.07 -9.32
C THR A 150 19.43 -4.78 -9.78
N THR A 151 19.45 -6.12 -9.78
CA THR A 151 18.24 -6.91 -10.01
C THR A 151 17.29 -6.75 -8.82
N ARG A 152 16.18 -6.06 -9.02
CA ARG A 152 15.09 -5.97 -8.03
C ARG A 152 14.38 -7.33 -7.96
N PRO A 153 13.98 -7.81 -6.77
CA PRO A 153 13.12 -8.98 -6.66
C PRO A 153 11.86 -8.80 -7.52
N SER A 154 11.39 -9.87 -8.16
CA SER A 154 10.15 -9.82 -8.93
C SER A 154 8.92 -9.73 -8.03
N LEU A 155 7.83 -9.15 -8.54
CA LEU A 155 6.54 -9.23 -7.88
C LEU A 155 6.16 -10.71 -7.71
N PRO A 156 5.66 -11.12 -6.53
CA PRO A 156 5.26 -12.51 -6.31
C PRO A 156 4.21 -12.98 -7.33
N ASN A 157 4.39 -14.20 -7.81
CA ASN A 157 3.49 -14.84 -8.77
C ASN A 157 3.30 -16.32 -8.42
N THR A 158 2.99 -16.61 -7.15
CA THR A 158 2.75 -17.99 -6.73
C THR A 158 1.38 -18.47 -7.17
N PRO A 159 1.19 -19.78 -7.46
CA PRO A 159 -0.13 -20.31 -7.76
C PRO A 159 -1.13 -20.00 -6.65
N CYS A 160 -2.34 -19.66 -7.03
CA CYS A 160 -3.45 -19.48 -6.10
C CYS A 160 -4.31 -20.74 -6.05
N GLU A 161 -4.92 -20.98 -4.90
CA GLU A 161 -5.90 -22.04 -4.66
C GLU A 161 -7.16 -21.45 -4.01
N LEU A 162 -8.32 -22.00 -4.32
CA LEU A 162 -9.56 -21.67 -3.63
C LEU A 162 -9.84 -22.70 -2.54
N LEU A 163 -10.15 -22.21 -1.34
CA LEU A 163 -10.68 -23.04 -0.27
C LEU A 163 -12.15 -23.38 -0.56
N THR A 164 -12.56 -24.59 -0.20
CA THR A 164 -13.94 -25.05 -0.40
C THR A 164 -14.90 -24.43 0.62
N VAL A 165 -16.20 -24.55 0.36
CA VAL A 165 -17.24 -24.07 1.29
C VAL A 165 -17.20 -24.85 2.61
N GLU A 166 -16.82 -26.12 2.59
CA GLU A 166 -16.64 -26.95 3.78
C GLU A 166 -15.50 -26.44 4.67
N GLN A 167 -14.50 -25.74 4.08
CA GLN A 167 -13.37 -25.15 4.80
C GLN A 167 -13.65 -23.71 5.28
N THR A 168 -14.58 -23.01 4.62
CA THR A 168 -14.78 -21.57 4.83
C THR A 168 -16.18 -21.18 5.30
N GLY A 169 -17.13 -22.11 5.21
CA GLY A 169 -18.52 -21.93 5.64
C GLY A 169 -19.38 -21.03 4.76
N ALA A 170 -18.81 -20.38 3.72
CA ALA A 170 -19.55 -19.50 2.83
C ALA A 170 -18.89 -19.42 1.43
N THR A 171 -19.71 -19.23 0.40
CA THR A 171 -19.24 -18.97 -0.97
C THR A 171 -18.80 -17.51 -1.13
N ALA A 172 -18.02 -17.21 -2.18
CA ALA A 172 -17.69 -15.84 -2.53
C ALA A 172 -18.95 -15.00 -2.84
N ALA A 173 -19.93 -15.57 -3.54
CA ALA A 173 -21.21 -14.91 -3.82
C ALA A 173 -21.95 -14.48 -2.53
N GLN A 174 -21.98 -15.33 -1.51
CA GLN A 174 -22.58 -15.00 -0.22
C GLN A 174 -21.83 -13.85 0.48
N ARG A 175 -20.52 -13.89 0.47
CA ARG A 175 -19.68 -12.83 1.06
C ARG A 175 -19.80 -11.49 0.33
N ILE A 176 -19.84 -11.51 -1.00
CA ILE A 176 -20.10 -10.32 -1.83
C ILE A 176 -21.47 -9.72 -1.50
N ALA A 177 -22.49 -10.56 -1.31
CA ALA A 177 -23.83 -10.07 -0.91
C ALA A 177 -23.78 -9.38 0.47
N MET A 178 -23.04 -9.95 1.45
CA MET A 178 -22.85 -9.31 2.76
C MET A 178 -22.18 -7.94 2.63
N VAL A 179 -21.13 -7.82 1.81
CA VAL A 179 -20.44 -6.54 1.56
C VAL A 179 -21.39 -5.52 0.94
N ARG A 180 -22.17 -5.91 -0.07
CA ARG A 180 -23.16 -5.04 -0.71
C ARG A 180 -24.22 -4.53 0.29
N ASP A 181 -24.63 -5.35 1.25
CA ASP A 181 -25.58 -4.93 2.28
C ASP A 181 -24.96 -3.90 3.24
N GLU A 182 -23.67 -4.03 3.58
CA GLU A 182 -22.96 -3.01 4.37
C GLU A 182 -22.77 -1.71 3.57
N LEU A 183 -22.45 -1.79 2.27
CA LEU A 183 -22.35 -0.61 1.39
C LEU A 183 -23.65 0.16 1.35
N LYS A 184 -24.80 -0.53 1.19
CA LYS A 184 -26.13 0.12 1.23
C LYS A 184 -26.37 0.86 2.56
N LYS A 185 -25.99 0.25 3.70
CA LYS A 185 -26.12 0.88 5.04
C LYS A 185 -25.26 2.13 5.15
N ALA A 186 -24.07 2.13 4.52
CA ALA A 186 -23.15 3.26 4.48
C ALA A 186 -23.58 4.35 3.47
N GLY A 187 -24.57 4.10 2.61
CA GLY A 187 -24.95 4.99 1.51
C GLY A 187 -23.93 4.99 0.36
N ALA A 188 -23.18 3.92 0.24
CA ALA A 188 -22.18 3.69 -0.82
C ALA A 188 -22.67 2.63 -1.82
N THR A 189 -22.09 2.62 -3.02
CA THR A 189 -22.39 1.66 -4.09
C THR A 189 -21.18 0.85 -4.52
N ALA A 190 -19.98 1.27 -4.14
CA ALA A 190 -18.73 0.62 -4.53
C ALA A 190 -17.71 0.59 -3.39
N LEU A 191 -16.82 -0.42 -3.42
CA LEU A 191 -15.70 -0.59 -2.51
C LEU A 191 -14.50 -1.17 -3.27
N ALA A 192 -13.38 -0.47 -3.22
CA ALA A 192 -12.08 -1.04 -3.60
C ALA A 192 -11.46 -1.72 -2.37
N VAL A 193 -11.35 -3.04 -2.42
CA VAL A 193 -10.79 -3.88 -1.33
C VAL A 193 -9.29 -3.96 -1.50
N THR A 194 -8.54 -3.37 -0.60
CA THR A 194 -7.07 -3.29 -0.64
C THR A 194 -6.38 -4.28 0.29
N GLY A 195 -6.96 -4.58 1.44
CA GLY A 195 -6.38 -5.54 2.38
C GLY A 195 -6.34 -6.96 1.80
N LEU A 196 -5.14 -7.56 1.73
CA LEU A 196 -4.96 -8.89 1.12
C LEU A 196 -5.75 -9.99 1.85
N ASP A 197 -5.88 -9.88 3.16
CA ASP A 197 -6.67 -10.78 3.99
C ASP A 197 -8.19 -10.58 3.76
N CYS A 198 -8.61 -9.35 3.43
CA CYS A 198 -9.98 -9.03 3.03
C CYS A 198 -10.30 -9.62 1.65
N VAL A 199 -9.39 -9.47 0.68
CA VAL A 199 -9.50 -10.10 -0.64
C VAL A 199 -9.56 -11.62 -0.51
N GLY A 200 -8.63 -12.19 0.29
CA GLY A 200 -8.58 -13.64 0.52
C GLY A 200 -9.82 -14.19 1.23
N TRP A 201 -10.44 -13.42 2.14
CA TRP A 201 -11.73 -13.77 2.76
C TRP A 201 -12.87 -13.66 1.76
N LEU A 202 -12.96 -12.56 1.03
CA LEU A 202 -14.03 -12.29 0.07
C LEU A 202 -14.13 -13.37 -1.01
N THR A 203 -12.99 -13.83 -1.53
CA THR A 203 -12.88 -14.75 -2.66
C THR A 203 -12.61 -16.21 -2.28
N ASN A 204 -12.39 -16.50 -1.00
CA ASN A 204 -11.87 -17.80 -0.50
C ASN A 204 -10.48 -18.16 -1.05
N MET A 205 -9.75 -17.22 -1.62
CA MET A 205 -8.45 -17.46 -2.27
C MET A 205 -7.30 -17.45 -1.27
N ARG A 206 -6.31 -18.34 -1.51
CA ARG A 206 -5.04 -18.38 -0.80
C ARG A 206 -3.88 -18.47 -1.80
N ALA A 207 -2.72 -17.96 -1.39
CA ALA A 207 -1.45 -18.07 -2.11
C ALA A 207 -0.28 -17.95 -1.13
N ARG A 208 0.95 -17.94 -1.62
CA ARG A 208 2.17 -17.83 -0.79
C ARG A 208 3.04 -16.65 -1.22
N ASP A 209 2.43 -15.49 -1.44
CA ASP A 209 3.13 -14.29 -1.91
C ASP A 209 3.86 -13.56 -0.79
N LEU A 210 3.35 -13.67 0.43
CA LEU A 210 3.90 -13.01 1.61
C LEU A 210 4.59 -14.00 2.54
N PRO A 211 5.66 -13.59 3.23
CA PRO A 211 6.20 -14.37 4.33
C PRO A 211 5.14 -14.59 5.43
N CYS A 212 5.11 -15.78 5.99
CA CYS A 212 4.29 -16.15 7.16
C CYS A 212 2.76 -16.09 6.97
N THR A 213 2.24 -15.58 5.85
CA THR A 213 0.80 -15.44 5.61
C THR A 213 0.39 -16.04 4.26
N PRO A 214 -0.70 -16.86 4.19
CA PRO A 214 -1.11 -17.51 2.96
C PRO A 214 -2.00 -16.59 2.10
N LEU A 215 -1.49 -15.42 1.72
CA LEU A 215 -2.23 -14.41 0.98
C LEU A 215 -1.66 -14.19 -0.42
N ALA A 216 -2.53 -13.79 -1.33
CA ALA A 216 -2.21 -13.39 -2.69
C ALA A 216 -2.11 -11.87 -2.81
N VAL A 217 -1.13 -11.36 -3.54
CA VAL A 217 -1.10 -9.97 -3.97
C VAL A 217 -2.20 -9.77 -5.01
N ALA A 218 -3.27 -9.12 -4.60
CA ALA A 218 -4.47 -8.90 -5.39
C ALA A 218 -5.32 -7.77 -4.81
N TYR A 219 -6.17 -7.17 -5.64
CA TYR A 219 -7.23 -6.28 -5.23
C TYR A 219 -8.59 -6.87 -5.59
N ALA A 220 -9.65 -6.38 -4.98
CA ALA A 220 -11.00 -6.62 -5.48
C ALA A 220 -11.77 -5.29 -5.57
N LEU A 221 -12.66 -5.19 -6.55
CA LEU A 221 -13.58 -4.07 -6.72
C LEU A 221 -14.99 -4.62 -6.68
N VAL A 222 -15.76 -4.23 -5.68
CA VAL A 222 -17.15 -4.63 -5.49
C VAL A 222 -18.04 -3.45 -5.82
N THR A 223 -19.00 -3.63 -6.75
CA THR A 223 -20.10 -2.71 -6.98
C THR A 223 -21.44 -3.40 -6.67
N MET A 224 -22.55 -2.68 -6.79
CA MET A 224 -23.86 -3.31 -6.58
C MET A 224 -24.11 -4.46 -7.57
N ASP A 225 -23.58 -4.38 -8.79
CA ASP A 225 -23.88 -5.32 -9.87
C ASP A 225 -22.69 -6.25 -10.24
N SER A 226 -21.47 -5.88 -9.87
CA SER A 226 -20.25 -6.62 -10.25
C SER A 226 -19.31 -6.87 -9.07
N CYS A 227 -18.41 -7.85 -9.25
CA CYS A 227 -17.22 -8.02 -8.44
C CYS A 227 -16.07 -8.41 -9.35
N THR A 228 -14.98 -7.65 -9.30
CA THR A 228 -13.79 -7.92 -10.11
C THR A 228 -12.59 -8.16 -9.21
N LEU A 229 -11.89 -9.27 -9.42
CA LEU A 229 -10.63 -9.60 -8.77
C LEU A 229 -9.48 -9.20 -9.72
N PHE A 230 -8.58 -8.35 -9.25
CA PHE A 230 -7.38 -7.91 -9.96
C PHE A 230 -6.18 -8.70 -9.46
N ILE A 231 -5.66 -9.56 -10.32
CA ILE A 231 -4.60 -10.51 -10.00
C ILE A 231 -3.74 -10.76 -11.23
N ALA A 232 -2.43 -11.01 -11.05
CA ALA A 232 -1.57 -11.37 -12.17
C ALA A 232 -2.11 -12.61 -12.92
N PRO A 233 -2.06 -12.64 -14.26
CA PRO A 233 -2.65 -13.72 -15.05
C PRO A 233 -1.95 -15.06 -14.82
N GLY A 234 -2.69 -16.16 -15.04
CA GLY A 234 -2.16 -17.53 -14.97
C GLY A 234 -1.93 -18.09 -13.58
N ARG A 235 -2.38 -17.39 -12.53
CA ARG A 235 -2.21 -17.84 -11.13
C ARG A 235 -3.30 -18.79 -10.64
N LEU A 236 -4.48 -18.73 -11.24
CA LEU A 236 -5.61 -19.64 -10.98
C LEU A 236 -5.65 -20.72 -12.04
N ASN A 237 -5.92 -21.96 -11.65
CA ASN A 237 -6.26 -23.01 -12.60
C ASN A 237 -7.68 -22.81 -13.15
N ASP A 238 -8.02 -23.51 -14.24
CA ASP A 238 -9.31 -23.34 -14.94
C ASP A 238 -10.52 -23.66 -14.04
N ALA A 239 -10.40 -24.63 -13.14
CA ALA A 239 -11.49 -25.00 -12.23
C ALA A 239 -11.76 -23.91 -11.18
N ASP A 240 -10.71 -23.34 -10.61
CA ASP A 240 -10.81 -22.25 -9.64
C ASP A 240 -11.29 -20.96 -10.30
N ALA A 241 -10.78 -20.63 -11.50
CA ALA A 241 -11.26 -19.49 -12.28
C ALA A 241 -12.75 -19.64 -12.63
N LYS A 242 -13.19 -20.84 -13.02
CA LYS A 242 -14.60 -21.12 -13.26
C LYS A 242 -15.43 -21.00 -11.97
N THR A 243 -14.93 -21.48 -10.83
CA THR A 243 -15.63 -21.36 -9.54
C THR A 243 -15.84 -19.91 -9.17
N LEU A 244 -14.85 -19.03 -9.37
CA LEU A 244 -14.98 -17.58 -9.15
C LEU A 244 -16.03 -16.99 -10.09
N ALA A 245 -15.99 -17.34 -11.39
CA ALA A 245 -16.96 -16.83 -12.36
C ALA A 245 -18.39 -17.28 -12.02
N ASP A 246 -18.60 -18.54 -11.61
CA ASP A 246 -19.89 -19.07 -11.16
C ASP A 246 -20.41 -18.34 -9.88
N ASN A 247 -19.50 -17.72 -9.10
CA ASN A 247 -19.82 -16.87 -7.94
C ASN A 247 -19.93 -15.37 -8.29
N GLY A 248 -19.91 -15.00 -9.57
CA GLY A 248 -20.07 -13.64 -10.03
C GLY A 248 -18.80 -12.78 -9.90
N VAL A 249 -17.61 -13.40 -9.82
CA VAL A 249 -16.32 -12.71 -9.78
C VAL A 249 -15.66 -12.79 -11.16
N SER A 250 -15.41 -11.64 -11.78
CA SER A 250 -14.60 -11.50 -13.00
C SER A 250 -13.12 -11.29 -12.65
N LEU A 251 -12.22 -11.65 -13.57
CA LEU A 251 -10.78 -11.51 -13.42
C LEU A 251 -10.26 -10.39 -14.33
N ARG A 252 -9.34 -9.57 -13.81
CA ARG A 252 -8.54 -8.60 -14.55
C ARG A 252 -7.08 -8.66 -14.09
N ASP A 253 -6.19 -8.07 -14.89
CA ASP A 253 -4.79 -7.99 -14.50
C ASP A 253 -4.60 -7.01 -13.34
N TYR A 254 -3.67 -7.33 -12.45
CA TYR A 254 -3.40 -6.60 -11.20
C TYR A 254 -3.24 -5.08 -11.38
N PRO A 255 -2.50 -4.54 -12.37
CA PRO A 255 -2.32 -3.10 -12.54
C PRO A 255 -3.57 -2.37 -13.06
N GLU A 256 -4.61 -3.07 -13.51
CA GLU A 256 -5.77 -2.43 -14.16
C GLU A 256 -6.79 -1.82 -13.16
N LEU A 257 -6.55 -1.90 -11.84
CA LEU A 257 -7.51 -1.43 -10.84
C LEU A 257 -7.85 0.06 -11.03
N ILE A 258 -6.84 0.93 -11.08
CA ILE A 258 -7.04 2.39 -11.15
C ILE A 258 -7.75 2.78 -12.46
N ASP A 259 -7.33 2.22 -13.58
CA ASP A 259 -7.99 2.45 -14.87
C ASP A 259 -9.45 1.96 -14.86
N THR A 260 -9.71 0.86 -14.15
CA THR A 260 -11.08 0.35 -13.98
C THR A 260 -11.91 1.29 -13.12
N VAL A 261 -11.35 1.84 -12.05
CA VAL A 261 -12.02 2.85 -11.20
C VAL A 261 -12.39 4.06 -12.04
N HIS A 262 -11.46 4.63 -12.82
CA HIS A 262 -11.72 5.78 -13.68
C HIS A 262 -12.81 5.50 -14.75
N ALA A 263 -12.94 4.25 -15.19
CA ALA A 263 -13.93 3.85 -16.19
C ALA A 263 -15.34 3.60 -15.61
N LEU A 264 -15.51 3.60 -14.28
CA LEU A 264 -16.82 3.43 -13.67
C LEU A 264 -17.72 4.66 -13.89
N PRO A 265 -19.05 4.46 -13.86
CA PRO A 265 -20.00 5.56 -13.94
C PRO A 265 -19.77 6.63 -12.84
N ALA A 266 -19.93 7.90 -13.18
CA ALA A 266 -19.74 9.01 -12.25
C ALA A 266 -20.75 9.03 -11.07
N GLU A 267 -21.81 8.24 -11.18
CA GLU A 267 -22.85 8.06 -10.15
C GLU A 267 -22.39 7.14 -9.02
N GLU A 268 -21.34 6.34 -9.23
CA GLU A 268 -20.80 5.46 -8.19
C GLU A 268 -20.36 6.26 -6.97
N VAL A 269 -20.69 5.72 -5.81
CA VAL A 269 -20.34 6.29 -4.50
C VAL A 269 -19.43 5.30 -3.79
N PHE A 270 -18.15 5.63 -3.66
CA PHE A 270 -17.19 4.76 -3.00
C PHE A 270 -17.20 4.88 -1.49
N LEU A 271 -17.22 3.76 -0.78
CA LEU A 271 -16.82 3.71 0.61
C LEU A 271 -15.28 3.66 0.66
N VAL A 272 -14.66 4.61 1.35
CA VAL A 272 -13.20 4.76 1.38
C VAL A 272 -12.68 4.66 2.82
N ASP A 273 -11.88 3.66 3.09
CA ASP A 273 -11.07 3.56 4.30
C ASP A 273 -9.69 4.18 4.03
N GLU A 274 -9.51 5.44 4.42
CA GLU A 274 -8.27 6.18 4.17
C GLU A 274 -7.03 5.58 4.86
N LYS A 275 -7.22 4.72 5.87
CA LYS A 275 -6.13 4.05 6.57
C LYS A 275 -5.63 2.81 5.82
N ALA A 276 -6.55 2.13 5.12
CA ALA A 276 -6.25 0.92 4.37
C ALA A 276 -5.97 1.19 2.88
N THR A 277 -6.48 2.32 2.34
CA THR A 277 -6.34 2.69 0.93
C THR A 277 -5.02 3.43 0.71
N ASN A 278 -4.22 3.00 -0.26
CA ASN A 278 -3.03 3.74 -0.66
C ASN A 278 -3.38 5.06 -1.37
N TYR A 279 -2.43 6.00 -1.36
CA TYR A 279 -2.68 7.38 -1.78
C TYR A 279 -3.08 7.52 -3.26
N ASP A 280 -2.48 6.76 -4.16
CA ASP A 280 -2.81 6.83 -5.59
C ASP A 280 -4.23 6.34 -5.87
N LEU A 281 -4.60 5.21 -5.27
CA LEU A 281 -5.97 4.72 -5.34
C LEU A 281 -6.96 5.68 -4.67
N TYR A 282 -6.59 6.24 -3.52
CA TYR A 282 -7.40 7.26 -2.84
C TYR A 282 -7.66 8.47 -3.74
N CYS A 283 -6.65 8.97 -4.46
CA CYS A 283 -6.83 10.06 -5.40
C CYS A 283 -7.81 9.68 -6.53
N ALA A 284 -7.66 8.49 -7.11
CA ALA A 284 -8.56 8.01 -8.16
C ALA A 284 -10.02 7.85 -7.64
N LEU A 285 -10.20 7.30 -6.44
CA LEU A 285 -11.53 7.15 -5.84
C LEU A 285 -12.21 8.50 -5.59
N ASN A 286 -11.45 9.54 -5.22
CA ASN A 286 -11.98 10.88 -4.98
C ASN A 286 -12.35 11.66 -6.26
N GLU A 287 -12.12 11.13 -7.45
CA GLU A 287 -12.71 11.63 -8.70
C GLU A 287 -14.21 11.27 -8.79
N HIS A 288 -14.66 10.32 -7.99
CA HIS A 288 -16.06 9.97 -7.78
C HIS A 288 -16.59 10.58 -6.48
N LYS A 289 -17.87 10.32 -6.18
CA LYS A 289 -18.42 10.60 -4.85
C LYS A 289 -17.89 9.60 -3.85
N THR A 290 -17.53 10.07 -2.66
CA THR A 290 -16.99 9.22 -1.61
C THR A 290 -17.74 9.38 -0.28
N VAL A 291 -17.76 8.29 0.49
CA VAL A 291 -18.16 8.26 1.90
C VAL A 291 -16.96 7.70 2.66
N THR A 292 -16.44 8.46 3.61
CA THR A 292 -15.33 7.98 4.45
C THR A 292 -15.84 7.03 5.53
N GLY A 293 -15.24 5.86 5.64
CA GLY A 293 -15.58 4.86 6.65
C GLY A 293 -14.62 3.66 6.59
N ALA A 294 -14.63 2.83 7.62
CA ALA A 294 -13.82 1.61 7.65
C ALA A 294 -14.30 0.59 6.60
N ASP A 295 -13.37 -0.19 6.04
CA ASP A 295 -13.70 -1.34 5.19
C ASP A 295 -14.57 -2.33 6.00
N PRO A 296 -15.83 -2.57 5.57
CA PRO A 296 -16.77 -3.42 6.31
C PRO A 296 -16.30 -4.88 6.41
N ILE A 297 -15.40 -5.32 5.52
CA ILE A 297 -14.91 -6.69 5.51
C ILE A 297 -14.13 -6.99 6.79
N PHE A 298 -13.44 -6.01 7.39
CA PHE A 298 -12.77 -6.21 8.69
C PHE A 298 -13.75 -6.63 9.79
N ALA A 299 -14.93 -6.02 9.84
CA ALA A 299 -15.96 -6.40 10.79
C ALA A 299 -16.62 -7.75 10.41
N LEU A 300 -16.96 -7.93 9.14
CA LEU A 300 -17.61 -9.14 8.63
C LEU A 300 -16.76 -10.40 8.89
N LYS A 301 -15.46 -10.39 8.55
CA LYS A 301 -14.56 -11.52 8.79
C LYS A 301 -14.24 -11.73 10.28
N GLY A 302 -14.45 -10.70 11.10
CA GLY A 302 -14.30 -10.78 12.56
C GLY A 302 -15.38 -11.63 13.21
N VAL A 303 -16.59 -11.65 12.67
CA VAL A 303 -17.71 -12.47 13.13
C VAL A 303 -17.63 -13.84 12.46
N LYS A 304 -17.10 -14.83 13.20
CA LYS A 304 -16.86 -16.17 12.67
C LYS A 304 -18.15 -16.96 12.48
N ASN A 305 -18.23 -17.68 11.36
CA ASN A 305 -19.27 -18.69 11.15
C ASN A 305 -18.88 -20.01 11.87
N PRO A 306 -19.81 -21.02 11.99
CA PRO A 306 -19.52 -22.26 12.71
C PRO A 306 -18.35 -23.08 12.15
N VAL A 307 -17.94 -22.86 10.89
CA VAL A 307 -16.81 -23.58 10.26
C VAL A 307 -15.49 -22.88 10.59
N GLU A 308 -15.45 -21.56 10.54
CA GLU A 308 -14.28 -20.73 10.87
C GLU A 308 -13.93 -20.79 12.38
#